data_58b83a5e16b3b436ebeb6db07ecf8393
#
_entry.id   58b83a5e16b3b436ebeb6db07ecf8393
#
_cell.length_a   1.000
_cell.length_b   1.000
_cell.length_c   1.000
_cell.angle_alpha   90.00
_cell.angle_beta   90.00
_cell.angle_gamma   90.00
#
_symmetry.space_group_name_H-M   'P 1'
#
loop_
_entity.id
_entity.type
_entity.pdbx_description
1 polymer ?
#
loop_
_entity_poly.entity_id
_entity_poly.type
_entity_poly.pdbx_seq_one_letter_code
_entity_poly.pdbx_strand_id
1 'polypeptide(L)'
;MTHEKDGAAGIEDPAAPSFDVAADDGHDTREPTGDAAGTWDAVLFASYGTSREEARAASIAPVARTLRGGLGCDGAAPDAPIFMEAYTSANARRVLARRGVQVPDVSEALHALARSGARRVLVQPGHLVFGTAFAQVTRAVEECRFLFASLVLAEPLLSSDADLAVAAGALDARHPRRTGEALVLVAHGVERGGACAGSVYASLGLHLRELGRDDAFVGSMHGYPDAGAVVRLLELDRARLGITRVRLVPLMLTAAAHASRDIAGAQPGSWRTALEAAGFEVVPELEGLGSLPEVRELYLAHAREAWASAPQAEAAAADGLPEHARFPLFCDLHGARCLVVGLGSVGLRRARTLVAFGADVTAIDPSPRDGAAEEATRLGVVLRRREWQPADLEGMRLVAAATSEPAVNDIIARACGRAGIPVSVASSARLSTFFFPAICASERLVAGVASGGAEHELVARAAACVREALREVDHG
;
A
#
# COMPACT_ATOMS: atom_id res chain seq x y z
N MET A 1 1.30 66.16 -60.45
CA MET A 1 1.67 66.90 -59.25
C MET A 1 1.78 65.89 -58.15
N THR A 2 3.03 65.62 -57.87
CA THR A 2 3.69 65.46 -56.54
C THR A 2 3.20 64.29 -55.70
N HIS A 3 3.96 63.21 -55.63
CA HIS A 3 4.89 62.84 -54.53
C HIS A 3 4.18 62.63 -53.18
N GLU A 4 4.26 61.49 -52.50
CA GLU A 4 5.46 61.06 -51.77
C GLU A 4 5.33 59.63 -51.30
N LYS A 5 6.44 58.98 -51.22
CA LYS A 5 6.84 57.72 -50.65
C LYS A 5 6.62 57.67 -49.12
N ASP A 6 6.64 56.45 -48.66
CA ASP A 6 7.23 55.87 -47.43
C ASP A 6 6.17 55.20 -46.55
N GLY A 7 6.35 54.01 -46.08
CA GLY A 7 7.37 53.30 -45.45
C GLY A 7 6.87 51.92 -45.10
N ALA A 8 7.59 50.94 -45.50
CA ALA A 8 7.42 49.54 -45.04
C ALA A 8 8.05 49.47 -43.64
N ALA A 9 7.19 49.25 -42.63
CA ALA A 9 7.66 48.88 -41.29
C ALA A 9 7.75 47.34 -41.24
N GLY A 10 8.98 46.85 -41.20
CA GLY A 10 9.27 45.44 -40.91
C GLY A 10 8.85 45.08 -39.51
N ILE A 11 8.09 43.99 -39.40
CA ILE A 11 7.82 43.33 -38.15
C ILE A 11 9.02 42.45 -37.86
N GLU A 12 9.86 42.89 -36.90
CA GLU A 12 10.93 42.08 -36.34
C GLU A 12 10.31 40.89 -35.56
N ASP A 13 10.71 39.70 -35.97
CA ASP A 13 10.46 38.43 -35.27
C ASP A 13 11.24 38.40 -33.96
N PRO A 14 10.61 38.25 -32.76
CA PRO A 14 11.37 38.13 -31.51
C PRO A 14 12.05 36.77 -31.47
N ALA A 15 13.37 36.80 -31.45
CA ALA A 15 14.27 35.67 -31.31
C ALA A 15 13.84 34.72 -30.18
N ALA A 16 13.79 33.44 -30.48
CA ALA A 16 13.66 32.36 -29.52
C ALA A 16 14.81 32.43 -28.49
N PRO A 17 14.54 32.19 -27.20
CA PRO A 17 15.59 32.10 -26.21
C PRO A 17 16.44 30.86 -26.44
N SER A 18 17.72 31.08 -26.79
CA SER A 18 18.75 30.05 -26.79
C SER A 18 19.04 29.66 -25.35
N PHE A 19 18.71 28.41 -24.96
CA PHE A 19 19.23 27.81 -23.76
C PHE A 19 20.66 27.37 -24.02
N ASP A 20 21.64 28.13 -23.57
CA ASP A 20 23.01 27.70 -23.41
C ASP A 20 23.04 26.60 -22.31
N VAL A 21 23.17 25.36 -22.76
CA VAL A 21 23.57 24.25 -21.89
C VAL A 21 25.06 24.42 -21.64
N ALA A 22 25.42 25.03 -20.53
CA ALA A 22 26.78 24.95 -20.02
C ALA A 22 27.10 23.47 -19.74
N ALA A 23 28.03 22.93 -20.51
CA ALA A 23 28.64 21.64 -20.23
C ALA A 23 29.44 21.79 -18.91
N ASP A 24 28.90 21.25 -17.82
CA ASP A 24 29.66 21.00 -16.61
C ASP A 24 30.20 19.58 -16.72
N ASP A 25 31.46 19.49 -17.18
CA ASP A 25 32.27 18.28 -17.21
C ASP A 25 32.72 17.94 -15.78
N GLY A 26 31.82 17.33 -15.02
CA GLY A 26 32.06 16.91 -13.64
C GLY A 26 31.24 15.70 -13.26
N HIS A 27 31.28 14.64 -14.07
CA HIS A 27 30.74 13.34 -13.67
C HIS A 27 31.68 12.75 -12.62
N ASP A 28 31.47 13.14 -11.35
CA ASP A 28 32.05 12.43 -10.21
C ASP A 28 31.35 11.08 -10.10
N THR A 29 31.92 10.08 -10.76
CA THR A 29 31.57 8.66 -10.61
C THR A 29 32.07 8.15 -9.26
N ARG A 30 31.59 8.75 -8.18
CA ARG A 30 31.61 8.09 -6.88
C ARG A 30 30.36 7.24 -6.79
N GLU A 31 30.54 5.94 -6.99
CA GLU A 31 29.63 4.96 -6.40
C GLU A 31 29.39 5.36 -4.94
N PRO A 32 28.15 5.39 -4.47
CA PRO A 32 27.89 5.60 -3.05
C PRO A 32 28.46 4.38 -2.32
N THR A 33 29.69 4.51 -1.88
CA THR A 33 30.30 3.60 -0.93
C THR A 33 29.60 3.78 0.41
N GLY A 34 28.81 2.80 0.79
CA GLY A 34 28.68 2.32 2.15
C GLY A 34 27.95 3.18 3.18
N ASP A 35 27.01 2.50 3.84
CA ASP A 35 26.69 2.70 5.26
C ASP A 35 25.86 3.92 5.69
N ALA A 36 24.60 4.03 5.18
CA ALA A 36 23.58 4.77 5.93
C ALA A 36 22.13 4.28 5.73
N ALA A 37 21.83 3.41 4.78
CA ALA A 37 20.54 2.73 4.71
C ALA A 37 20.75 1.27 5.16
N GLY A 38 20.21 0.92 6.31
CA GLY A 38 20.29 -0.46 6.80
C GLY A 38 19.83 -1.45 5.72
N THR A 39 20.54 -2.56 5.54
CA THR A 39 20.25 -3.60 4.55
C THR A 39 18.90 -4.26 4.81
N TRP A 40 18.19 -4.70 3.75
CA TRP A 40 17.01 -5.58 3.88
C TRP A 40 17.42 -6.99 4.30
N ASP A 41 16.51 -7.68 4.99
CA ASP A 41 16.71 -9.08 5.39
C ASP A 41 16.10 -10.02 4.35
N ALA A 42 15.10 -9.52 3.60
CA ALA A 42 14.46 -10.29 2.54
C ALA A 42 13.88 -9.41 1.43
N VAL A 43 13.80 -9.99 0.24
CA VAL A 43 13.13 -9.42 -0.93
C VAL A 43 12.04 -10.39 -1.41
N LEU A 44 10.81 -9.89 -1.52
CA LEU A 44 9.68 -10.64 -2.06
C LEU A 44 9.33 -10.10 -3.45
N PHE A 45 9.53 -10.92 -4.49
CA PHE A 45 9.06 -10.61 -5.85
C PHE A 45 7.64 -11.13 -6.04
N ALA A 46 6.65 -10.24 -6.07
CA ALA A 46 5.23 -10.54 -6.17
C ALA A 46 4.71 -10.30 -7.59
N SER A 47 4.58 -11.34 -8.41
CA SER A 47 4.08 -11.24 -9.78
C SER A 47 2.67 -11.84 -9.94
N TYR A 48 2.02 -11.58 -11.09
CA TYR A 48 0.78 -12.29 -11.41
C TYR A 48 1.00 -13.80 -11.48
N GLY A 49 2.17 -14.21 -11.98
CA GLY A 49 2.56 -15.59 -12.12
C GLY A 49 2.00 -16.27 -13.36
N THR A 50 2.54 -17.46 -13.65
CA THR A 50 2.08 -18.32 -14.74
C THR A 50 2.30 -19.79 -14.39
N SER A 51 1.42 -20.67 -14.90
CA SER A 51 1.60 -22.12 -14.82
C SER A 51 2.34 -22.72 -16.02
N ARG A 52 2.77 -21.88 -16.98
CA ARG A 52 3.54 -22.29 -18.16
C ARG A 52 5.02 -22.04 -17.91
N GLU A 53 5.81 -23.11 -17.86
CA GLU A 53 7.23 -23.01 -17.51
C GLU A 53 8.03 -22.20 -18.56
N GLU A 54 7.72 -22.37 -19.85
CA GLU A 54 8.36 -21.62 -20.95
C GLU A 54 8.14 -20.11 -20.78
N ALA A 55 6.91 -19.68 -20.47
CA ALA A 55 6.58 -18.28 -20.26
C ALA A 55 7.23 -17.73 -18.98
N ARG A 56 7.33 -18.57 -17.91
CA ARG A 56 8.07 -18.21 -16.70
C ARG A 56 9.55 -18.02 -16.98
N ALA A 57 10.16 -18.99 -17.66
CA ALA A 57 11.59 -18.96 -18.01
C ALA A 57 11.96 -17.78 -18.90
N ALA A 58 11.07 -17.40 -19.84
CA ALA A 58 11.31 -16.31 -20.76
C ALA A 58 11.16 -14.91 -20.15
N SER A 59 10.29 -14.74 -19.14
CA SER A 59 9.93 -13.39 -18.66
C SER A 59 10.07 -13.22 -17.15
N ILE A 60 9.45 -14.08 -16.32
CA ILE A 60 9.44 -13.90 -14.85
C ILE A 60 10.83 -14.21 -14.27
N ALA A 61 11.43 -15.34 -14.68
CA ALA A 61 12.73 -15.76 -14.16
C ALA A 61 13.88 -14.79 -14.50
N PRO A 62 13.93 -14.13 -15.68
CA PRO A 62 14.91 -13.09 -15.93
C PRO A 62 14.78 -11.89 -14.99
N VAL A 63 13.56 -11.40 -14.75
CA VAL A 63 13.30 -10.32 -13.76
C VAL A 63 13.75 -10.75 -12.36
N ALA A 64 13.36 -11.95 -11.93
CA ALA A 64 13.75 -12.48 -10.63
C ALA A 64 15.27 -12.58 -10.48
N ARG A 65 16.01 -12.99 -11.54
CA ARG A 65 17.49 -13.02 -11.53
C ARG A 65 18.10 -11.62 -11.43
N THR A 66 17.58 -10.64 -12.21
CA THR A 66 18.08 -9.26 -12.14
C THR A 66 17.86 -8.68 -10.75
N LEU A 67 16.68 -8.86 -10.16
CA LEU A 67 16.38 -8.41 -8.80
C LEU A 67 17.29 -9.11 -7.78
N ARG A 68 17.42 -10.43 -7.86
CA ARG A 68 18.24 -11.22 -6.93
C ARG A 68 19.69 -10.76 -6.95
N GLY A 69 20.31 -10.66 -8.14
CA GLY A 69 21.70 -10.20 -8.29
C GLY A 69 21.88 -8.74 -7.91
N GLY A 70 21.01 -7.86 -8.43
CA GLY A 70 21.09 -6.41 -8.20
C GLY A 70 20.78 -5.97 -6.76
N LEU A 71 20.11 -6.82 -5.96
CA LEU A 71 19.77 -6.58 -4.56
C LEU A 71 20.61 -7.44 -3.59
N GLY A 72 21.66 -8.12 -4.07
CA GLY A 72 22.59 -8.85 -3.22
C GLY A 72 22.04 -10.16 -2.63
N CYS A 73 20.97 -10.73 -3.20
CA CYS A 73 20.33 -11.95 -2.69
C CYS A 73 20.99 -13.25 -3.23
N ASP A 74 22.02 -13.16 -4.07
CA ASP A 74 22.75 -14.32 -4.63
C ASP A 74 23.96 -14.74 -3.77
N GLY A 75 24.18 -14.07 -2.65
CA GLY A 75 25.33 -14.31 -1.78
C GLY A 75 25.28 -15.66 -1.06
N ALA A 76 26.44 -16.35 -1.00
CA ALA A 76 26.63 -17.51 -0.14
C ALA A 76 26.89 -17.11 1.32
N ALA A 77 26.90 -15.81 1.64
CA ALA A 77 27.10 -15.30 2.98
C ALA A 77 25.89 -15.64 3.88
N PRO A 78 26.10 -15.98 5.15
CA PRO A 78 25.02 -16.31 6.08
C PRO A 78 24.01 -15.18 6.29
N ASP A 79 24.41 -13.94 6.01
CA ASP A 79 23.65 -12.70 6.14
C ASP A 79 23.07 -12.19 4.81
N ALA A 80 23.20 -12.96 3.71
CA ALA A 80 22.61 -12.58 2.43
C ALA A 80 21.07 -12.54 2.54
N PRO A 81 20.41 -11.51 1.97
CA PRO A 81 18.97 -11.39 2.03
C PRO A 81 18.24 -12.58 1.40
N ILE A 82 17.16 -13.02 2.03
CA ILE A 82 16.31 -14.08 1.51
C ILE A 82 15.55 -13.55 0.27
N PHE A 83 15.61 -14.27 -0.86
CA PHE A 83 14.80 -13.96 -2.02
C PHE A 83 13.64 -14.95 -2.14
N MET A 84 12.41 -14.43 -2.22
CA MET A 84 11.20 -15.25 -2.35
C MET A 84 10.33 -14.76 -3.51
N GLU A 85 9.71 -15.69 -4.24
CA GLU A 85 8.70 -15.38 -5.26
C GLU A 85 7.29 -15.70 -4.74
N ALA A 86 6.31 -14.84 -5.07
CA ALA A 86 4.90 -15.08 -4.80
C ALA A 86 4.04 -14.77 -6.02
N TYR A 87 2.89 -15.45 -6.15
CA TYR A 87 1.97 -15.25 -7.25
C TYR A 87 0.60 -14.77 -6.77
N THR A 88 0.09 -13.68 -7.38
CA THR A 88 -1.26 -13.18 -7.09
C THR A 88 -2.34 -14.04 -7.77
N SER A 89 -2.04 -14.72 -8.90
CA SER A 89 -3.00 -15.55 -9.61
C SER A 89 -3.29 -16.88 -8.88
N ALA A 90 -4.44 -16.97 -8.22
CA ALA A 90 -4.91 -18.19 -7.58
C ALA A 90 -5.03 -19.36 -8.58
N ASN A 91 -5.37 -19.08 -9.86
CA ASN A 91 -5.44 -20.11 -10.88
C ASN A 91 -4.06 -20.69 -11.24
N ALA A 92 -3.06 -19.83 -11.43
CA ALA A 92 -1.68 -20.25 -11.69
C ALA A 92 -1.15 -21.12 -10.54
N ARG A 93 -1.32 -20.66 -9.29
CA ARG A 93 -0.92 -21.41 -8.08
C ARG A 93 -1.60 -22.78 -7.99
N ARG A 94 -2.93 -22.84 -8.23
CA ARG A 94 -3.68 -24.10 -8.21
C ARG A 94 -3.19 -25.10 -9.26
N VAL A 95 -2.90 -24.64 -10.48
CA VAL A 95 -2.39 -25.52 -11.56
C VAL A 95 -0.99 -26.03 -11.22
N LEU A 96 -0.11 -25.17 -10.68
CA LEU A 96 1.23 -25.55 -10.25
C LEU A 96 1.19 -26.55 -9.09
N ALA A 97 0.35 -26.33 -8.09
CA ALA A 97 0.17 -27.24 -6.96
C ALA A 97 -0.24 -28.66 -7.38
N ARG A 98 -1.11 -28.79 -8.42
CA ARG A 98 -1.46 -30.10 -9.00
C ARG A 98 -0.27 -30.80 -9.68
N ARG A 99 0.77 -30.05 -10.03
CA ARG A 99 2.03 -30.57 -10.60
C ARG A 99 3.13 -30.74 -9.55
N GLY A 100 2.80 -30.60 -8.25
CA GLY A 100 3.75 -30.72 -7.14
C GLY A 100 4.59 -29.45 -6.89
N VAL A 101 4.35 -28.35 -7.60
CA VAL A 101 5.07 -27.08 -7.42
C VAL A 101 4.26 -26.15 -6.54
N GLN A 102 4.75 -25.86 -5.35
CA GLN A 102 4.12 -24.94 -4.41
C GLN A 102 4.70 -23.54 -4.59
N VAL A 103 3.84 -22.59 -4.92
CA VAL A 103 4.18 -21.16 -4.98
C VAL A 103 3.21 -20.43 -4.04
N PRO A 104 3.69 -19.68 -3.04
CA PRO A 104 2.83 -18.99 -2.09
C PRO A 104 2.10 -17.82 -2.75
N ASP A 105 1.01 -17.36 -2.13
CA ASP A 105 0.54 -16.02 -2.36
C ASP A 105 1.34 -14.99 -1.55
N VAL A 106 1.02 -13.71 -1.72
CA VAL A 106 1.80 -12.63 -1.09
C VAL A 106 1.71 -12.70 0.43
N SER A 107 0.53 -12.97 0.99
CA SER A 107 0.34 -13.08 2.44
C SER A 107 1.06 -14.30 3.01
N GLU A 108 0.92 -15.47 2.36
CA GLU A 108 1.63 -16.70 2.74
C GLU A 108 3.15 -16.50 2.73
N ALA A 109 3.68 -15.81 1.68
CA ALA A 109 5.10 -15.49 1.56
C ALA A 109 5.58 -14.56 2.68
N LEU A 110 4.83 -13.49 2.97
CA LEU A 110 5.16 -12.56 4.06
C LEU A 110 5.15 -13.26 5.42
N HIS A 111 4.16 -14.10 5.70
CA HIS A 111 4.16 -14.89 6.93
C HIS A 111 5.35 -15.88 7.00
N ALA A 112 5.75 -16.46 5.87
CA ALA A 112 6.93 -17.34 5.83
C ALA A 112 8.21 -16.56 6.11
N LEU A 113 8.38 -15.36 5.54
CA LEU A 113 9.52 -14.48 5.81
C LEU A 113 9.56 -14.03 7.27
N ALA A 114 8.42 -13.68 7.86
CA ALA A 114 8.36 -13.34 9.29
C ALA A 114 8.78 -14.53 10.18
N ARG A 115 8.35 -15.75 9.86
CA ARG A 115 8.78 -16.97 10.58
C ARG A 115 10.26 -17.29 10.42
N SER A 116 10.89 -16.91 9.30
CA SER A 116 12.35 -17.06 9.12
C SER A 116 13.18 -16.02 9.87
N GLY A 117 12.51 -15.06 10.55
CA GLY A 117 13.18 -14.01 11.32
C GLY A 117 13.48 -12.73 10.53
N ALA A 118 13.03 -12.63 9.27
CA ALA A 118 13.18 -11.40 8.49
C ALA A 118 12.38 -10.27 9.15
N ARG A 119 13.04 -9.12 9.34
CA ARG A 119 12.46 -7.94 10.00
C ARG A 119 12.28 -6.76 9.05
N ARG A 120 13.13 -6.67 8.03
CA ARG A 120 13.11 -5.61 7.02
C ARG A 120 12.92 -6.26 5.65
N VAL A 121 11.75 -6.06 5.06
CA VAL A 121 11.35 -6.75 3.83
C VAL A 121 10.98 -5.74 2.76
N LEU A 122 11.57 -5.92 1.58
CA LEU A 122 11.21 -5.20 0.36
C LEU A 122 10.29 -6.08 -0.48
N VAL A 123 9.14 -5.55 -0.87
CA VAL A 123 8.20 -6.19 -1.80
C VAL A 123 8.29 -5.49 -3.16
N GLN A 124 8.79 -6.18 -4.17
CA GLN A 124 8.80 -5.70 -5.55
C GLN A 124 7.62 -6.33 -6.31
N PRO A 125 6.62 -5.54 -6.74
CA PRO A 125 5.54 -6.05 -7.57
C PRO A 125 6.02 -6.25 -9.02
N GLY A 126 5.62 -7.35 -9.64
CA GLY A 126 5.81 -7.60 -11.07
C GLY A 126 4.64 -7.11 -11.94
N HIS A 127 3.84 -6.18 -11.44
CA HIS A 127 2.68 -5.61 -12.12
C HIS A 127 3.10 -4.37 -12.94
N LEU A 128 2.40 -4.11 -14.05
CA LEU A 128 2.74 -2.98 -14.92
C LEU A 128 2.15 -1.66 -14.42
N VAL A 129 0.95 -1.69 -13.88
CA VAL A 129 0.17 -0.50 -13.53
C VAL A 129 -0.55 -0.69 -12.20
N PHE A 130 -1.03 0.41 -11.62
CA PHE A 130 -1.94 0.42 -10.48
C PHE A 130 -3.31 -0.15 -10.89
N GLY A 131 -3.49 -1.44 -10.71
CA GLY A 131 -4.70 -2.16 -11.09
C GLY A 131 -5.12 -3.18 -10.03
N THR A 132 -6.19 -3.95 -10.30
CA THR A 132 -6.78 -4.90 -9.35
C THR A 132 -5.78 -5.92 -8.80
N ALA A 133 -4.86 -6.42 -9.64
CA ALA A 133 -3.85 -7.37 -9.21
C ALA A 133 -2.76 -6.72 -8.33
N PHE A 134 -2.39 -5.47 -8.60
CA PHE A 134 -1.50 -4.69 -7.72
C PHE A 134 -2.18 -4.38 -6.39
N ALA A 135 -3.46 -4.02 -6.39
CA ALA A 135 -4.23 -3.77 -5.18
C ALA A 135 -4.28 -4.99 -4.24
N GLN A 136 -4.23 -6.23 -4.77
CA GLN A 136 -4.09 -7.43 -3.95
C GLN A 136 -2.74 -7.49 -3.23
N VAL A 137 -1.65 -7.06 -3.89
CA VAL A 137 -0.32 -6.97 -3.25
C VAL A 137 -0.33 -5.90 -2.16
N THR A 138 -0.85 -4.71 -2.46
CA THR A 138 -0.96 -3.61 -1.49
C THR A 138 -1.73 -4.04 -0.25
N ARG A 139 -2.88 -4.69 -0.44
CA ARG A 139 -3.69 -5.19 0.67
C ARG A 139 -2.94 -6.21 1.53
N ALA A 140 -2.28 -7.20 0.92
CA ALA A 140 -1.50 -8.19 1.66
C ALA A 140 -0.34 -7.55 2.43
N VAL A 141 0.32 -6.54 1.86
CA VAL A 141 1.37 -5.76 2.52
C VAL A 141 0.81 -5.01 3.73
N GLU A 142 -0.31 -4.32 3.60
CA GLU A 142 -0.94 -3.61 4.72
C GLU A 142 -1.41 -4.57 5.83
N GLU A 143 -2.03 -5.69 5.47
CA GLU A 143 -2.47 -6.71 6.42
C GLU A 143 -1.31 -7.38 7.19
N CYS A 144 -0.12 -7.46 6.57
CA CYS A 144 1.07 -8.08 7.18
C CYS A 144 2.07 -7.08 7.75
N ARG A 145 1.84 -5.78 7.65
CA ARG A 145 2.79 -4.73 8.06
C ARG A 145 3.28 -4.89 9.50
N PHE A 146 2.40 -5.27 10.41
CA PHE A 146 2.69 -5.46 11.84
C PHE A 146 3.67 -6.60 12.15
N LEU A 147 3.94 -7.50 11.18
CA LEU A 147 4.89 -8.60 11.35
C LEU A 147 6.35 -8.17 11.23
N PHE A 148 6.61 -6.96 10.72
CA PHE A 148 7.93 -6.50 10.34
C PHE A 148 8.30 -5.17 10.99
N ALA A 149 9.57 -4.95 11.21
CA ALA A 149 10.09 -3.65 11.62
C ALA A 149 9.98 -2.64 10.46
N SER A 150 10.21 -3.10 9.22
CA SER A 150 10.01 -2.33 8.02
C SER A 150 9.49 -3.26 6.90
N LEU A 151 8.35 -2.89 6.31
CA LEU A 151 7.79 -3.57 5.14
C LEU A 151 7.53 -2.51 4.06
N VAL A 152 8.33 -2.56 3.01
CA VAL A 152 8.34 -1.57 1.93
C VAL A 152 7.76 -2.18 0.67
N LEU A 153 6.82 -1.50 0.04
CA LEU A 153 6.24 -1.88 -1.24
C LEU A 153 6.75 -0.92 -2.32
N ALA A 154 7.44 -1.46 -3.32
CA ALA A 154 7.83 -0.70 -4.50
C ALA A 154 6.65 -0.44 -5.44
N GLU A 155 6.79 0.53 -6.32
CA GLU A 155 5.77 0.86 -7.31
C GLU A 155 5.70 -0.16 -8.46
N PRO A 156 4.58 -0.22 -9.20
CA PRO A 156 4.47 -1.02 -10.42
C PRO A 156 5.32 -0.41 -11.54
N LEU A 157 5.60 -1.20 -12.59
CA LEU A 157 6.58 -0.88 -13.64
C LEU A 157 6.36 0.48 -14.34
N LEU A 158 5.12 0.87 -14.61
CA LEU A 158 4.77 2.07 -15.38
C LEU A 158 4.08 3.09 -14.45
N SER A 159 4.81 3.59 -13.47
CA SER A 159 4.29 4.49 -12.44
C SER A 159 4.61 5.97 -12.70
N SER A 160 5.59 6.25 -13.56
CA SER A 160 6.02 7.61 -13.92
C SER A 160 6.18 7.82 -15.43
N ASP A 161 6.26 9.08 -15.86
CA ASP A 161 6.56 9.43 -17.26
C ASP A 161 7.95 8.95 -17.68
N ALA A 162 8.93 8.94 -16.78
CA ALA A 162 10.26 8.41 -17.03
C ALA A 162 10.22 6.91 -17.33
N ASP A 163 9.43 6.13 -16.59
CA ASP A 163 9.25 4.71 -16.85
C ASP A 163 8.62 4.46 -18.22
N LEU A 164 7.62 5.28 -18.57
CA LEU A 164 6.95 5.20 -19.87
C LEU A 164 7.92 5.49 -21.01
N ALA A 165 8.79 6.48 -20.86
CA ALA A 165 9.81 6.80 -21.86
C ALA A 165 10.80 5.64 -22.05
N VAL A 166 11.29 5.04 -20.94
CA VAL A 166 12.19 3.86 -21.00
C VAL A 166 11.48 2.67 -21.63
N ALA A 167 10.24 2.39 -21.24
CA ALA A 167 9.46 1.29 -21.79
C ALA A 167 9.17 1.48 -23.29
N ALA A 168 8.85 2.71 -23.72
CA ALA A 168 8.66 3.05 -25.14
C ALA A 168 9.94 2.84 -25.93
N GLY A 169 11.10 3.28 -25.43
CA GLY A 169 12.40 3.07 -26.04
C GLY A 169 12.76 1.58 -26.17
N ALA A 170 12.52 0.80 -25.12
CA ALA A 170 12.75 -0.65 -25.13
C ALA A 170 11.86 -1.36 -26.18
N LEU A 171 10.57 -0.97 -26.27
CA LEU A 171 9.63 -1.51 -27.25
C LEU A 171 10.00 -1.13 -28.67
N ASP A 172 10.43 0.12 -28.88
CA ASP A 172 10.89 0.58 -30.20
C ASP A 172 12.13 -0.18 -30.66
N ALA A 173 13.13 -0.32 -29.81
CA ALA A 173 14.35 -1.08 -30.11
C ALA A 173 14.03 -2.56 -30.39
N ARG A 174 13.12 -3.17 -29.65
CA ARG A 174 12.74 -4.59 -29.80
C ARG A 174 11.89 -4.84 -31.04
N HIS A 175 11.02 -3.90 -31.40
CA HIS A 175 10.08 -4.01 -32.51
C HIS A 175 10.32 -2.88 -33.54
N PRO A 176 11.43 -2.87 -34.29
CA PRO A 176 11.76 -1.81 -35.23
C PRO A 176 10.66 -1.64 -36.28
N ARG A 177 10.46 -0.41 -36.74
CA ARG A 177 9.49 -0.05 -37.75
C ARG A 177 9.72 -0.83 -39.04
N ARG A 178 8.64 -1.31 -39.66
CA ARG A 178 8.64 -1.99 -40.95
C ARG A 178 7.60 -1.35 -41.87
N THR A 179 7.95 -1.13 -43.11
CA THR A 179 7.02 -0.55 -44.10
C THR A 179 5.79 -1.44 -44.28
N GLY A 180 4.62 -0.85 -44.25
CA GLY A 180 3.35 -1.56 -44.41
C GLY A 180 2.90 -2.38 -43.20
N GLU A 181 3.61 -2.29 -42.08
CA GLU A 181 3.31 -3.01 -40.85
C GLU A 181 3.02 -2.05 -39.71
N ALA A 182 1.94 -2.31 -38.96
CA ALA A 182 1.66 -1.63 -37.70
C ALA A 182 2.04 -2.51 -36.50
N LEU A 183 2.51 -1.87 -35.42
CA LEU A 183 2.73 -2.50 -34.13
C LEU A 183 1.48 -2.32 -33.24
N VAL A 184 0.85 -3.38 -32.85
CA VAL A 184 -0.28 -3.34 -31.92
C VAL A 184 0.11 -3.98 -30.60
N LEU A 185 0.19 -3.16 -29.56
CA LEU A 185 0.52 -3.56 -28.20
C LEU A 185 -0.77 -3.79 -27.41
N VAL A 186 -0.96 -4.98 -26.85
CA VAL A 186 -2.19 -5.35 -26.13
C VAL A 186 -1.91 -5.59 -24.66
N ALA A 187 -2.38 -4.65 -23.84
CA ALA A 187 -2.33 -4.76 -22.39
C ALA A 187 -3.46 -5.64 -21.83
N HIS A 188 -3.32 -6.11 -20.60
CA HIS A 188 -4.40 -6.79 -19.91
C HIS A 188 -5.59 -5.87 -19.68
N GLY A 189 -5.32 -4.62 -19.31
CA GLY A 189 -6.35 -3.65 -18.95
C GLY A 189 -6.89 -3.85 -17.53
N VAL A 190 -7.95 -3.10 -17.17
CA VAL A 190 -8.58 -3.12 -15.84
C VAL A 190 -10.09 -3.08 -15.99
N GLU A 191 -10.79 -4.08 -15.42
CA GLU A 191 -12.24 -4.26 -15.61
C GLU A 191 -13.11 -3.23 -14.89
N ARG A 192 -12.68 -2.67 -13.75
CA ARG A 192 -13.47 -1.71 -12.93
C ARG A 192 -12.59 -0.66 -12.28
N GLY A 193 -13.05 0.59 -12.30
CA GLY A 193 -12.42 1.71 -11.58
C GLY A 193 -11.13 2.24 -12.22
N GLY A 194 -10.75 1.75 -13.39
CA GLY A 194 -9.43 1.91 -13.95
C GLY A 194 -9.27 3.02 -14.99
N ALA A 195 -9.96 4.15 -14.88
CA ALA A 195 -9.67 5.30 -15.75
C ALA A 195 -8.19 5.70 -15.70
N CYS A 196 -7.56 5.61 -14.51
CA CYS A 196 -6.12 5.88 -14.33
C CYS A 196 -5.22 4.87 -15.08
N ALA A 197 -5.55 3.58 -15.05
CA ALA A 197 -4.75 2.58 -15.78
C ALA A 197 -4.87 2.71 -17.30
N GLY A 198 -6.05 3.12 -17.80
CA GLY A 198 -6.26 3.42 -19.22
C GLY A 198 -5.43 4.62 -19.69
N SER A 199 -5.23 5.64 -18.83
CA SER A 199 -4.39 6.79 -19.17
C SER A 199 -2.92 6.44 -19.33
N VAL A 200 -2.39 5.51 -18.51
CA VAL A 200 -1.01 5.01 -18.63
C VAL A 200 -0.74 4.41 -20.02
N TYR A 201 -1.67 3.60 -20.52
CA TYR A 201 -1.53 3.01 -21.86
C TYR A 201 -1.63 4.05 -22.99
N ALA A 202 -2.48 5.07 -22.82
CA ALA A 202 -2.56 6.19 -23.76
C ALA A 202 -1.27 7.02 -23.75
N SER A 203 -0.71 7.30 -22.57
CA SER A 203 0.56 8.01 -22.41
C SER A 203 1.72 7.22 -23.04
N LEU A 204 1.78 5.90 -22.86
CA LEU A 204 2.77 5.06 -23.54
C LEU A 204 2.68 5.20 -25.07
N GLY A 205 1.44 5.26 -25.60
CA GLY A 205 1.22 5.51 -27.02
C GLY A 205 1.74 6.86 -27.48
N LEU A 206 1.68 7.91 -26.64
CA LEU A 206 2.27 9.22 -26.93
C LEU A 206 3.80 9.16 -26.93
N HIS A 207 4.43 8.54 -25.94
CA HIS A 207 5.89 8.35 -25.92
C HIS A 207 6.39 7.58 -27.14
N LEU A 208 5.67 6.56 -27.59
CA LEU A 208 6.01 5.89 -28.86
C LEU A 208 5.93 6.82 -30.06
N ARG A 209 4.92 7.71 -30.09
CA ARG A 209 4.81 8.73 -31.19
C ARG A 209 5.93 9.76 -31.15
N GLU A 210 6.41 10.17 -29.97
CA GLU A 210 7.58 11.04 -29.81
C GLU A 210 8.84 10.41 -30.41
N LEU A 211 8.95 9.06 -30.35
CA LEU A 211 10.00 8.29 -31.03
C LEU A 211 9.76 8.09 -32.54
N GLY A 212 8.74 8.75 -33.11
CA GLY A 212 8.38 8.63 -34.53
C GLY A 212 7.59 7.36 -34.87
N ARG A 213 7.04 6.64 -33.85
CA ARG A 213 6.26 5.42 -34.04
C ARG A 213 4.77 5.74 -34.21
N ASP A 214 4.45 6.45 -35.28
CA ASP A 214 3.08 6.70 -35.72
C ASP A 214 2.36 5.42 -36.24
N ASP A 215 3.10 4.35 -36.46
CA ASP A 215 2.66 3.00 -36.76
C ASP A 215 2.34 2.14 -35.53
N ALA A 216 2.54 2.66 -34.31
CA ALA A 216 2.28 1.93 -33.06
C ALA A 216 0.92 2.30 -32.44
N PHE A 217 0.17 1.28 -32.02
CA PHE A 217 -1.14 1.39 -31.41
C PHE A 217 -1.18 0.60 -30.11
N VAL A 218 -1.74 1.18 -29.07
CA VAL A 218 -1.87 0.53 -27.75
C VAL A 218 -3.33 0.31 -27.45
N GLY A 219 -3.68 -0.92 -27.06
CA GLY A 219 -5.02 -1.26 -26.62
C GLY A 219 -5.01 -2.23 -25.45
N SER A 220 -6.18 -2.62 -24.96
CA SER A 220 -6.32 -3.47 -23.79
C SER A 220 -7.42 -4.53 -23.96
N MET A 221 -7.25 -5.70 -23.34
CA MET A 221 -8.27 -6.75 -23.33
C MET A 221 -9.48 -6.37 -22.49
N HIS A 222 -9.26 -5.61 -21.42
CA HIS A 222 -10.30 -5.13 -20.52
C HIS A 222 -10.20 -3.60 -20.41
N GLY A 223 -11.28 -2.90 -20.79
CA GLY A 223 -11.31 -1.44 -20.79
C GLY A 223 -11.11 -0.82 -22.17
N TYR A 224 -10.59 0.40 -22.22
CA TYR A 224 -10.41 1.17 -23.44
C TYR A 224 -8.95 1.62 -23.61
N PRO A 225 -8.40 1.64 -24.85
CA PRO A 225 -8.99 1.21 -26.13
C PRO A 225 -9.13 -0.31 -26.26
N ASP A 226 -10.30 -0.78 -26.67
CA ASP A 226 -10.55 -2.19 -26.99
C ASP A 226 -10.11 -2.54 -28.44
N ALA A 227 -10.24 -3.80 -28.83
CA ALA A 227 -9.87 -4.26 -30.17
C ALA A 227 -10.63 -3.49 -31.26
N GLY A 228 -11.92 -3.20 -31.08
CA GLY A 228 -12.72 -2.44 -32.03
C GLY A 228 -12.24 -0.99 -32.17
N ALA A 229 -11.82 -0.35 -31.08
CA ALA A 229 -11.24 0.99 -31.11
C ALA A 229 -9.91 1.01 -31.87
N VAL A 230 -9.03 0.04 -31.61
CA VAL A 230 -7.74 -0.05 -32.31
C VAL A 230 -7.93 -0.37 -33.78
N VAL A 231 -8.87 -1.25 -34.15
CA VAL A 231 -9.23 -1.50 -35.56
C VAL A 231 -9.64 -0.21 -36.26
N ARG A 232 -10.53 0.59 -35.67
CA ARG A 232 -10.94 1.89 -36.24
C ARG A 232 -9.76 2.85 -36.46
N LEU A 233 -8.83 2.92 -35.48
CA LEU A 233 -7.62 3.75 -35.61
C LEU A 233 -6.71 3.25 -36.74
N LEU A 234 -6.50 1.94 -36.88
CA LEU A 234 -5.75 1.33 -37.97
C LEU A 234 -6.38 1.60 -39.33
N GLU A 235 -7.71 1.53 -39.42
CA GLU A 235 -8.42 1.83 -40.68
C GLU A 235 -8.28 3.29 -41.07
N LEU A 236 -8.33 4.25 -40.13
CA LEU A 236 -8.09 5.67 -40.38
C LEU A 236 -6.69 5.95 -40.92
N ASP A 237 -5.68 5.26 -40.42
CA ASP A 237 -4.28 5.44 -40.81
C ASP A 237 -3.83 4.51 -41.93
N ARG A 238 -4.67 3.55 -42.32
CA ARG A 238 -4.34 2.51 -43.32
C ARG A 238 -3.77 3.07 -44.61
N ALA A 239 -4.45 4.05 -45.21
CA ALA A 239 -4.04 4.65 -46.48
C ALA A 239 -2.79 5.52 -46.29
N ARG A 240 -2.68 6.27 -45.23
CA ARG A 240 -1.57 7.15 -44.91
C ARG A 240 -0.27 6.40 -44.67
N LEU A 241 -0.34 5.28 -43.93
CA LEU A 241 0.82 4.48 -43.54
C LEU A 241 1.05 3.24 -44.41
N GLY A 242 0.13 2.96 -45.36
CA GLY A 242 0.18 1.79 -46.23
C GLY A 242 0.05 0.47 -45.44
N ILE A 243 -0.66 0.46 -44.32
CA ILE A 243 -0.73 -0.69 -43.43
C ILE A 243 -1.53 -1.84 -44.06
N THR A 244 -0.89 -2.99 -44.23
CA THR A 244 -1.50 -4.24 -44.67
C THR A 244 -1.30 -5.37 -43.63
N ARG A 245 -0.31 -5.23 -42.76
CA ARG A 245 0.09 -6.20 -41.78
C ARG A 245 0.06 -5.60 -40.37
N VAL A 246 -0.26 -6.41 -39.38
CA VAL A 246 -0.23 -6.04 -37.97
C VAL A 246 0.65 -7.02 -37.19
N ARG A 247 1.69 -6.51 -36.56
CA ARG A 247 2.45 -7.22 -35.55
C ARG A 247 1.73 -7.06 -34.23
N LEU A 248 1.26 -8.18 -33.66
CA LEU A 248 0.43 -8.20 -32.46
C LEU A 248 1.25 -8.69 -31.25
N VAL A 249 1.48 -7.81 -30.28
CA VAL A 249 2.42 -8.01 -29.18
C VAL A 249 1.70 -7.82 -27.82
N PRO A 250 1.87 -8.74 -26.86
CA PRO A 250 1.34 -8.55 -25.50
C PRO A 250 2.12 -7.47 -24.74
N LEU A 251 1.44 -6.46 -24.22
CA LEU A 251 1.97 -5.48 -23.27
C LEU A 251 1.75 -6.00 -21.84
N MET A 252 2.50 -7.03 -21.47
CA MET A 252 2.39 -7.75 -20.18
C MET A 252 3.77 -8.22 -19.75
N LEU A 253 3.97 -8.39 -18.43
CA LEU A 253 5.21 -8.96 -17.91
C LEU A 253 5.52 -10.31 -18.57
N THR A 254 4.52 -11.17 -18.72
CA THR A 254 4.66 -12.50 -19.30
C THR A 254 3.54 -12.81 -20.30
N ALA A 255 3.90 -13.32 -21.47
CA ALA A 255 2.97 -13.80 -22.49
C ALA A 255 2.53 -15.23 -22.18
N ALA A 256 1.51 -15.42 -21.36
CA ALA A 256 1.01 -16.72 -20.93
C ALA A 256 -0.33 -17.08 -21.59
N ALA A 257 -1.25 -17.72 -20.84
CA ALA A 257 -2.50 -18.24 -21.35
C ALA A 257 -3.41 -17.19 -22.01
N HIS A 258 -3.49 -15.98 -21.43
CA HIS A 258 -4.26 -14.86 -22.00
C HIS A 258 -3.69 -14.44 -23.35
N ALA A 259 -2.38 -14.26 -23.45
CA ALA A 259 -1.74 -13.89 -24.71
C ALA A 259 -2.00 -14.94 -25.79
N SER A 260 -1.87 -16.20 -25.48
CA SER A 260 -2.07 -17.27 -26.46
C SER A 260 -3.54 -17.46 -26.89
N ARG A 261 -4.49 -17.21 -25.98
CA ARG A 261 -5.91 -17.38 -26.24
C ARG A 261 -6.58 -16.09 -26.69
N ASP A 262 -6.49 -15.07 -25.87
CA ASP A 262 -7.32 -13.87 -26.03
C ASP A 262 -6.68 -12.84 -26.99
N ILE A 263 -5.36 -12.90 -27.18
CA ILE A 263 -4.63 -12.06 -28.16
C ILE A 263 -4.44 -12.82 -29.47
N ALA A 264 -3.70 -13.93 -29.46
CA ALA A 264 -3.26 -14.62 -30.66
C ALA A 264 -4.14 -15.80 -31.09
N GLY A 265 -5.17 -16.15 -30.31
CA GLY A 265 -6.04 -17.30 -30.57
C GLY A 265 -6.90 -17.13 -31.83
N ALA A 266 -7.34 -18.28 -32.41
CA ALA A 266 -8.19 -18.29 -33.58
C ALA A 266 -9.71 -18.27 -33.23
N GLN A 267 -10.07 -18.23 -31.93
CA GLN A 267 -11.48 -18.19 -31.50
C GLN A 267 -12.10 -16.81 -31.76
N PRO A 268 -13.41 -16.74 -32.01
CA PRO A 268 -14.12 -15.49 -32.12
C PRO A 268 -13.92 -14.59 -30.87
N GLY A 269 -13.68 -13.30 -31.08
CA GLY A 269 -13.47 -12.33 -30.03
C GLY A 269 -12.01 -12.17 -29.57
N SER A 270 -11.06 -12.93 -30.15
CA SER A 270 -9.65 -12.65 -29.95
C SER A 270 -9.22 -11.37 -30.72
N TRP A 271 -8.15 -10.74 -30.27
CA TRP A 271 -7.55 -9.60 -30.97
C TRP A 271 -7.16 -9.96 -32.41
N ARG A 272 -6.55 -11.13 -32.59
CA ARG A 272 -6.19 -11.65 -33.91
C ARG A 272 -7.39 -11.73 -34.84
N THR A 273 -8.47 -12.38 -34.43
CA THR A 273 -9.66 -12.56 -35.29
C THR A 273 -10.35 -11.22 -35.59
N ALA A 274 -10.34 -10.25 -34.66
CA ALA A 274 -10.87 -8.91 -34.90
C ALA A 274 -10.07 -8.14 -35.99
N LEU A 275 -8.75 -8.23 -35.95
CA LEU A 275 -7.86 -7.60 -36.92
C LEU A 275 -7.90 -8.30 -38.29
N GLU A 276 -7.94 -9.64 -38.31
CA GLU A 276 -8.09 -10.42 -39.56
C GLU A 276 -9.46 -10.14 -40.23
N ALA A 277 -10.54 -9.98 -39.43
CA ALA A 277 -11.86 -9.60 -39.97
C ALA A 277 -11.87 -8.20 -40.58
N ALA A 278 -11.00 -7.27 -40.13
CA ALA A 278 -10.79 -5.95 -40.73
C ALA A 278 -9.83 -6.00 -41.93
N GLY A 279 -9.40 -7.18 -42.38
CA GLY A 279 -8.58 -7.39 -43.55
C GLY A 279 -7.11 -7.07 -43.37
N PHE A 280 -6.56 -7.23 -42.18
CA PHE A 280 -5.12 -7.17 -41.93
C PHE A 280 -4.52 -8.57 -41.84
N GLU A 281 -3.30 -8.73 -42.34
CA GLU A 281 -2.48 -9.90 -42.04
C GLU A 281 -1.95 -9.76 -40.60
N VAL A 282 -2.20 -10.73 -39.72
CA VAL A 282 -1.82 -10.62 -38.32
C VAL A 282 -0.68 -11.58 -37.99
N VAL A 283 0.41 -11.02 -37.46
CA VAL A 283 1.59 -11.76 -37.02
C VAL A 283 1.73 -11.62 -35.48
N PRO A 284 1.33 -12.62 -34.68
CA PRO A 284 1.51 -12.59 -33.25
C PRO A 284 2.99 -12.81 -32.87
N GLU A 285 3.52 -11.93 -32.02
CA GLU A 285 4.81 -12.10 -31.33
C GLU A 285 4.56 -12.20 -29.84
N LEU A 286 4.46 -13.43 -29.30
CA LEU A 286 4.08 -13.69 -27.92
C LEU A 286 5.30 -13.65 -26.99
N GLU A 287 5.88 -12.48 -26.83
CA GLU A 287 6.96 -12.23 -25.90
C GLU A 287 6.49 -11.32 -24.76
N GLY A 288 6.87 -11.63 -23.53
CA GLY A 288 6.54 -10.79 -22.38
C GLY A 288 7.63 -9.74 -22.13
N LEU A 289 7.25 -8.59 -21.57
CA LEU A 289 8.15 -7.47 -21.28
C LEU A 289 9.34 -7.86 -20.36
N GLY A 290 9.18 -8.87 -19.51
CA GLY A 290 10.25 -9.34 -18.64
C GLY A 290 11.46 -9.94 -19.36
N SER A 291 11.36 -10.22 -20.68
CA SER A 291 12.49 -10.62 -21.53
C SER A 291 13.41 -9.44 -21.85
N LEU A 292 12.89 -8.19 -21.80
CA LEU A 292 13.63 -6.98 -22.17
C LEU A 292 14.57 -6.55 -21.05
N PRO A 293 15.88 -6.34 -21.32
CA PRO A 293 16.84 -5.90 -20.32
C PRO A 293 16.44 -4.59 -19.64
N GLU A 294 16.00 -3.59 -20.41
CA GLU A 294 15.63 -2.27 -19.94
C GLU A 294 14.45 -2.34 -18.95
N VAL A 295 13.48 -3.21 -19.21
CA VAL A 295 12.34 -3.46 -18.31
C VAL A 295 12.79 -4.11 -16.99
N ARG A 296 13.75 -5.01 -17.05
CA ARG A 296 14.31 -5.63 -15.83
C ARG A 296 15.04 -4.62 -14.96
N GLU A 297 15.81 -3.72 -15.58
CA GLU A 297 16.50 -2.64 -14.87
C GLU A 297 15.52 -1.64 -14.25
N LEU A 298 14.38 -1.34 -14.90
CA LEU A 298 13.31 -0.54 -14.26
C LEU A 298 12.79 -1.17 -12.97
N TYR A 299 12.51 -2.48 -12.97
CA TYR A 299 12.09 -3.15 -11.73
C TYR A 299 13.17 -3.07 -10.65
N LEU A 300 14.44 -3.18 -11.02
CA LEU A 300 15.54 -3.06 -10.06
C LEU A 300 15.67 -1.62 -9.53
N ALA A 301 15.49 -0.62 -10.41
CA ALA A 301 15.50 0.79 -10.01
C ALA A 301 14.37 1.09 -9.02
N HIS A 302 13.14 0.67 -9.30
CA HIS A 302 11.99 0.84 -8.41
C HIS A 302 12.22 0.17 -7.05
N ALA A 303 12.79 -1.03 -7.03
CA ALA A 303 13.13 -1.72 -5.80
C ALA A 303 14.13 -0.93 -4.94
N ARG A 304 15.17 -0.38 -5.56
CA ARG A 304 16.19 0.44 -4.88
C ARG A 304 15.63 1.77 -4.41
N GLU A 305 14.84 2.44 -5.23
CA GLU A 305 14.22 3.72 -4.90
C GLU A 305 13.23 3.58 -3.74
N ALA A 306 12.37 2.57 -3.79
CA ALA A 306 11.41 2.30 -2.72
C ALA A 306 12.12 2.07 -1.38
N TRP A 307 13.25 1.37 -1.39
CA TRP A 307 14.04 1.15 -0.18
C TRP A 307 14.74 2.42 0.29
N ALA A 308 15.33 3.18 -0.62
CA ALA A 308 16.02 4.44 -0.28
C ALA A 308 15.05 5.51 0.26
N SER A 309 13.81 5.51 -0.25
CA SER A 309 12.75 6.42 0.17
C SER A 309 11.96 5.90 1.40
N ALA A 310 12.20 4.65 1.80
CA ALA A 310 11.57 4.11 3.00
C ALA A 310 11.94 5.03 4.17
N PRO A 311 10.95 5.42 5.02
CA PRO A 311 11.28 6.03 6.28
C PRO A 311 12.32 5.12 6.92
N GLN A 312 13.55 5.61 7.06
CA GLN A 312 14.52 4.88 7.88
C GLN A 312 13.79 4.69 9.19
N ALA A 313 13.33 3.48 9.42
CA ALA A 313 13.00 3.10 10.76
C ALA A 313 14.32 3.34 11.51
N GLU A 314 14.47 4.53 12.11
CA GLU A 314 15.20 4.58 13.37
C GLU A 314 14.76 3.31 14.01
N ALA A 315 15.70 2.43 14.36
CA ALA A 315 15.40 1.11 14.89
C ALA A 315 14.24 1.20 15.89
N ALA A 316 13.04 1.37 15.37
CA ALA A 316 11.78 1.18 16.05
C ALA A 316 11.68 -0.33 16.11
N ALA A 317 12.62 -0.74 16.88
CA ALA A 317 12.76 -1.91 17.64
C ALA A 317 11.51 -2.75 17.64
N ALA A 318 11.69 -4.00 17.42
CA ALA A 318 10.98 -5.01 18.19
C ALA A 318 11.24 -4.82 19.70
N ASP A 319 12.10 -3.86 20.05
CA ASP A 319 12.36 -3.31 21.37
C ASP A 319 11.79 -1.89 21.56
N GLY A 320 11.07 -1.30 20.60
CA GLY A 320 10.59 0.09 20.64
C GLY A 320 9.16 0.26 21.10
N LEU A 321 8.68 -0.58 21.99
CA LEU A 321 7.65 -0.11 22.90
C LEU A 321 8.27 1.02 23.73
N PRO A 322 7.61 2.19 23.88
CA PRO A 322 8.10 3.25 24.74
C PRO A 322 8.49 2.68 26.09
N GLU A 323 9.56 3.19 26.68
CA GLU A 323 9.89 2.86 28.08
C GLU A 323 8.61 3.03 28.90
N HIS A 324 8.16 1.97 29.57
CA HIS A 324 6.85 1.89 30.23
C HIS A 324 5.63 1.74 29.30
N ALA A 325 5.77 1.17 28.11
CA ALA A 325 4.62 0.83 27.27
C ALA A 325 3.63 -0.06 28.04
N ARG A 326 2.35 0.22 27.82
CA ARG A 326 1.25 -0.52 28.47
C ARG A 326 0.67 -1.51 27.48
N PHE A 327 0.53 -2.76 27.91
CA PHE A 327 -0.11 -3.77 27.07
C PHE A 327 -1.61 -3.43 26.90
N PRO A 328 -2.10 -3.24 25.64
CA PRO A 328 -3.51 -3.00 25.39
C PRO A 328 -4.32 -4.29 25.64
N LEU A 329 -5.35 -4.18 26.47
CA LEU A 329 -6.26 -5.28 26.77
C LEU A 329 -7.70 -4.80 26.58
N PHE A 330 -8.49 -5.56 25.82
CA PHE A 330 -9.91 -5.37 25.69
C PHE A 330 -10.64 -6.29 26.68
N CYS A 331 -11.48 -5.70 27.53
CA CYS A 331 -12.25 -6.43 28.54
C CYS A 331 -13.73 -6.35 28.18
N ASP A 332 -14.44 -7.47 28.25
CA ASP A 332 -15.90 -7.46 28.26
C ASP A 332 -16.37 -6.97 29.62
N LEU A 333 -17.07 -5.84 29.64
CA LEU A 333 -17.63 -5.21 30.82
C LEU A 333 -19.14 -5.35 30.92
N HIS A 334 -19.80 -6.02 29.99
CA HIS A 334 -21.25 -6.15 29.98
C HIS A 334 -21.74 -6.87 31.26
N GLY A 335 -22.58 -6.19 32.08
CA GLY A 335 -23.02 -6.67 33.35
C GLY A 335 -21.93 -6.79 34.43
N ALA A 336 -20.70 -6.34 34.18
CA ALA A 336 -19.62 -6.37 35.14
C ALA A 336 -19.79 -5.25 36.18
N ARG A 337 -19.68 -5.60 37.45
CA ARG A 337 -19.76 -4.63 38.58
C ARG A 337 -18.49 -3.80 38.63
N CYS A 338 -18.61 -2.49 38.50
CA CYS A 338 -17.49 -1.54 38.56
C CYS A 338 -17.75 -0.48 39.63
N LEU A 339 -16.69 -0.06 40.33
CA LEU A 339 -16.76 0.94 41.37
C LEU A 339 -16.04 2.22 41.00
N VAL A 340 -16.67 3.36 41.19
CA VAL A 340 -16.05 4.68 41.09
C VAL A 340 -16.11 5.36 42.47
N VAL A 341 -14.96 5.71 43.03
CA VAL A 341 -14.88 6.44 44.31
C VAL A 341 -14.45 7.88 44.03
N GLY A 342 -15.33 8.83 44.38
CA GLY A 342 -15.22 10.24 44.00
C GLY A 342 -15.93 10.54 42.69
N LEU A 343 -16.93 11.42 42.71
CA LEU A 343 -17.76 11.77 41.54
C LEU A 343 -17.49 13.23 41.05
N GLY A 344 -16.22 13.63 41.12
CA GLY A 344 -15.74 14.85 40.47
C GLY A 344 -15.70 14.73 38.96
N SER A 345 -15.10 15.69 38.26
CA SER A 345 -15.02 15.69 36.78
C SER A 345 -14.36 14.43 36.21
N VAL A 346 -13.30 13.93 36.85
CA VAL A 346 -12.60 12.70 36.44
C VAL A 346 -13.44 11.46 36.72
N GLY A 347 -13.98 11.34 37.94
CA GLY A 347 -14.81 10.18 38.34
C GLY A 347 -16.08 10.04 37.49
N LEU A 348 -16.80 11.15 37.26
CA LEU A 348 -17.97 11.16 36.41
C LEU A 348 -17.66 10.77 34.94
N ARG A 349 -16.54 11.26 34.38
CA ARG A 349 -16.09 10.84 33.05
C ARG A 349 -15.78 9.35 33.00
N ARG A 350 -15.12 8.79 34.03
CA ARG A 350 -14.82 7.35 34.11
C ARG A 350 -16.10 6.51 34.26
N ALA A 351 -17.03 6.96 35.08
CA ALA A 351 -18.34 6.32 35.24
C ALA A 351 -19.10 6.27 33.90
N ARG A 352 -19.13 7.40 33.16
CA ARG A 352 -19.74 7.47 31.84
C ARG A 352 -19.10 6.48 30.85
N THR A 353 -17.77 6.38 30.87
CA THR A 353 -17.06 5.41 30.02
C THR A 353 -17.43 3.97 30.36
N LEU A 354 -17.42 3.60 31.64
CA LEU A 354 -17.74 2.23 32.07
C LEU A 354 -19.19 1.86 31.69
N VAL A 355 -20.13 2.77 31.90
CA VAL A 355 -21.56 2.56 31.54
C VAL A 355 -21.69 2.40 30.00
N ALA A 356 -20.97 3.17 29.21
CA ALA A 356 -21.00 3.07 27.74
C ALA A 356 -20.52 1.70 27.23
N PHE A 357 -19.72 0.97 28.02
CA PHE A 357 -19.30 -0.41 27.74
C PHE A 357 -20.14 -1.46 28.48
N GLY A 358 -21.34 -1.09 28.96
CA GLY A 358 -22.30 -2.02 29.53
C GLY A 358 -22.03 -2.45 31.00
N ALA A 359 -21.14 -1.76 31.71
CA ALA A 359 -20.87 -2.08 33.10
C ALA A 359 -21.97 -1.62 34.08
N ASP A 360 -22.22 -2.40 35.15
CA ASP A 360 -23.03 -2.00 36.28
C ASP A 360 -22.19 -1.15 37.25
N VAL A 361 -22.34 0.16 37.16
CA VAL A 361 -21.51 1.10 37.91
C VAL A 361 -22.14 1.53 39.22
N THR A 362 -21.39 1.34 40.31
CA THR A 362 -21.66 1.98 41.62
C THR A 362 -20.69 3.14 41.81
N ALA A 363 -21.18 4.31 42.18
CA ALA A 363 -20.36 5.45 42.59
C ALA A 363 -20.50 5.71 44.07
N ILE A 364 -19.40 6.05 44.75
CA ILE A 364 -19.37 6.43 46.16
C ILE A 364 -18.75 7.82 46.27
N ASP A 365 -19.52 8.75 46.79
CA ASP A 365 -19.07 10.12 47.04
C ASP A 365 -19.92 10.70 48.19
N PRO A 366 -19.31 11.15 49.32
CA PRO A 366 -20.05 11.75 50.41
C PRO A 366 -20.69 13.10 50.05
N SER A 367 -20.06 13.85 49.13
CA SER A 367 -20.51 15.19 48.75
C SER A 367 -20.28 15.44 47.25
N PRO A 368 -21.05 14.78 46.35
CA PRO A 368 -20.89 14.95 44.91
C PRO A 368 -21.20 16.40 44.53
N ARG A 369 -20.44 16.88 43.53
CA ARG A 369 -20.58 18.26 43.01
C ARG A 369 -21.99 18.47 42.42
N ASP A 370 -22.41 19.74 42.37
CA ASP A 370 -23.69 20.12 41.77
C ASP A 370 -23.81 19.56 40.33
N GLY A 371 -24.97 18.96 40.06
CA GLY A 371 -25.27 18.28 38.79
C GLY A 371 -24.63 16.89 38.58
N ALA A 372 -23.63 16.51 39.36
CA ALA A 372 -22.98 15.18 39.21
C ALA A 372 -23.89 14.03 39.65
N ALA A 373 -24.69 14.25 40.69
CA ALA A 373 -25.65 13.26 41.18
C ALA A 373 -26.79 13.01 40.20
N GLU A 374 -27.34 14.07 39.62
CA GLU A 374 -28.38 14.01 38.58
C GLU A 374 -27.85 13.33 37.32
N GLU A 375 -26.62 13.64 36.91
CA GLU A 375 -26.00 13.00 35.75
C GLU A 375 -25.72 11.51 36.02
N ALA A 376 -25.22 11.15 37.20
CA ALA A 376 -25.02 9.75 37.60
C ALA A 376 -26.35 8.97 37.52
N THR A 377 -27.44 9.56 38.02
CA THR A 377 -28.78 8.96 37.96
C THR A 377 -29.24 8.76 36.50
N ARG A 378 -29.05 9.76 35.61
CA ARG A 378 -29.36 9.64 34.17
C ARG A 378 -28.57 8.55 33.46
N LEU A 379 -27.36 8.31 33.90
CA LEU A 379 -26.49 7.25 33.35
C LEU A 379 -26.83 5.86 33.94
N GLY A 380 -27.75 5.74 34.90
CA GLY A 380 -28.04 4.49 35.55
C GLY A 380 -26.99 4.08 36.60
N VAL A 381 -26.13 5.01 37.01
CA VAL A 381 -25.12 4.77 38.06
C VAL A 381 -25.76 4.76 39.47
N VAL A 382 -25.51 3.72 40.23
CA VAL A 382 -25.97 3.63 41.64
C VAL A 382 -25.10 4.51 42.51
N LEU A 383 -25.59 5.67 42.97
CA LEU A 383 -24.87 6.61 43.81
C LEU A 383 -25.10 6.31 45.30
N ARG A 384 -24.00 6.12 46.05
CA ARG A 384 -23.98 6.00 47.51
C ARG A 384 -23.34 7.24 48.12
N ARG A 385 -24.12 8.06 48.81
CA ARG A 385 -23.65 9.31 49.44
C ARG A 385 -23.06 9.02 50.82
N ARG A 386 -21.87 8.49 50.87
CA ARG A 386 -21.11 8.18 52.07
C ARG A 386 -19.63 8.03 51.77
N GLU A 387 -18.81 7.93 52.79
CA GLU A 387 -17.41 7.55 52.63
C GLU A 387 -17.28 6.11 52.15
N TRP A 388 -16.18 5.87 51.41
CA TRP A 388 -15.80 4.56 50.93
C TRP A 388 -15.38 3.62 52.08
N GLN A 389 -15.64 2.35 51.93
CA GLN A 389 -15.27 1.29 52.86
C GLN A 389 -14.66 0.10 52.12
N PRO A 390 -13.70 -0.67 52.73
CA PRO A 390 -13.09 -1.84 52.10
C PRO A 390 -14.09 -2.89 51.58
N ALA A 391 -15.22 -3.05 52.24
CA ALA A 391 -16.29 -3.96 51.84
C ALA A 391 -16.92 -3.58 50.46
N ASP A 392 -16.78 -2.34 50.03
CA ASP A 392 -17.28 -1.91 48.73
C ASP A 392 -16.55 -2.55 47.53
N LEU A 393 -15.40 -3.17 47.75
CA LEU A 393 -14.64 -3.90 46.75
C LEU A 393 -15.21 -5.28 46.42
N GLU A 394 -16.11 -5.80 47.25
CA GLU A 394 -16.61 -7.17 47.12
C GLU A 394 -17.34 -7.37 45.77
N GLY A 395 -16.81 -8.29 44.93
CA GLY A 395 -17.36 -8.63 43.65
C GLY A 395 -17.16 -7.56 42.58
N MET A 396 -16.29 -6.55 42.78
CA MET A 396 -15.98 -5.55 41.77
C MET A 396 -14.96 -6.07 40.76
N ARG A 397 -15.23 -5.82 39.49
CA ARG A 397 -14.33 -6.18 38.35
C ARG A 397 -13.24 -5.15 38.16
N LEU A 398 -13.58 -3.86 38.22
CA LEU A 398 -12.67 -2.72 38.07
C LEU A 398 -13.00 -1.64 39.09
N VAL A 399 -11.99 -0.90 39.54
CA VAL A 399 -12.16 0.22 40.48
C VAL A 399 -11.50 1.48 39.92
N ALA A 400 -12.19 2.62 39.98
CA ALA A 400 -11.66 3.92 39.68
C ALA A 400 -11.60 4.77 40.95
N ALA A 401 -10.41 5.04 41.48
CA ALA A 401 -10.18 5.94 42.60
C ALA A 401 -9.94 7.37 42.06
N ALA A 402 -10.90 8.25 42.26
CA ALA A 402 -10.95 9.59 41.69
C ALA A 402 -11.43 10.67 42.71
N THR A 403 -11.13 10.47 44.00
CA THR A 403 -11.43 11.47 45.03
C THR A 403 -10.47 12.65 44.93
N SER A 404 -10.84 13.77 45.55
CA SER A 404 -9.96 14.94 45.72
C SER A 404 -8.79 14.69 46.68
N GLU A 405 -8.86 13.65 47.49
CA GLU A 405 -7.88 13.34 48.54
C GLU A 405 -6.91 12.24 48.05
N PRO A 406 -5.65 12.56 47.71
CA PRO A 406 -4.67 11.56 47.27
C PRO A 406 -4.45 10.42 48.27
N ALA A 407 -4.48 10.71 49.56
CA ALA A 407 -4.31 9.71 50.62
C ALA A 407 -5.45 8.65 50.63
N VAL A 408 -6.67 9.06 50.34
CA VAL A 408 -7.81 8.15 50.18
C VAL A 408 -7.64 7.28 48.93
N ASN A 409 -7.23 7.88 47.83
CA ASN A 409 -6.96 7.15 46.60
C ASN A 409 -5.85 6.10 46.80
N ASP A 410 -4.80 6.40 47.56
CA ASP A 410 -3.71 5.47 47.91
C ASP A 410 -4.22 4.29 48.75
N ILE A 411 -5.10 4.56 49.71
CA ILE A 411 -5.72 3.50 50.55
C ILE A 411 -6.55 2.56 49.68
N ILE A 412 -7.37 3.11 48.77
CA ILE A 412 -8.17 2.34 47.81
C ILE A 412 -7.27 1.49 46.92
N ALA A 413 -6.19 2.07 46.34
CA ALA A 413 -5.25 1.34 45.52
C ALA A 413 -4.61 0.14 46.19
N ARG A 414 -4.17 0.32 47.46
CA ARG A 414 -3.61 -0.77 48.29
C ARG A 414 -4.64 -1.84 48.63
N ALA A 415 -5.89 -1.44 48.90
CA ALA A 415 -6.97 -2.38 49.14
C ALA A 415 -7.29 -3.21 47.90
N CYS A 416 -7.38 -2.56 46.71
CA CYS A 416 -7.55 -3.24 45.44
C CYS A 416 -6.39 -4.21 45.11
N GLY A 417 -5.13 -3.80 45.38
CA GLY A 417 -3.96 -4.66 45.20
C GLY A 417 -4.02 -5.93 46.05
N ARG A 418 -4.48 -5.84 47.33
CA ARG A 418 -4.68 -7.01 48.18
C ARG A 418 -5.81 -7.91 47.70
N ALA A 419 -6.84 -7.33 47.11
CA ALA A 419 -8.00 -8.07 46.58
C ALA A 419 -7.79 -8.60 45.13
N GLY A 420 -6.65 -8.29 44.50
CA GLY A 420 -6.39 -8.66 43.10
C GLY A 420 -7.30 -7.94 42.10
N ILE A 421 -7.85 -6.77 42.46
CA ILE A 421 -8.79 -6.01 41.62
C ILE A 421 -8.03 -4.91 40.90
N PRO A 422 -8.13 -4.82 39.55
CA PRO A 422 -7.51 -3.73 38.77
C PRO A 422 -8.07 -2.37 39.20
N VAL A 423 -7.16 -1.41 39.43
CA VAL A 423 -7.52 -0.06 39.87
C VAL A 423 -6.89 1.01 39.01
N SER A 424 -7.66 2.04 38.65
CA SER A 424 -7.17 3.26 38.05
C SER A 424 -7.24 4.42 39.05
N VAL A 425 -6.10 5.03 39.36
CA VAL A 425 -5.94 6.08 40.35
C VAL A 425 -5.76 7.42 39.69
N ALA A 426 -6.66 8.37 39.88
CA ALA A 426 -6.63 9.66 39.19
C ALA A 426 -5.41 10.53 39.56
N SER A 427 -4.93 10.40 40.81
CA SER A 427 -3.81 11.15 41.37
C SER A 427 -2.43 10.50 41.12
N SER A 428 -2.38 9.24 40.65
CA SER A 428 -1.12 8.50 40.56
C SER A 428 -1.11 7.44 39.46
N ALA A 429 -0.32 7.65 38.42
CA ALA A 429 -0.08 6.64 37.40
C ALA A 429 0.65 5.42 37.99
N ARG A 430 1.57 5.63 38.96
CA ARG A 430 2.37 4.56 39.60
C ARG A 430 1.53 3.56 40.40
N LEU A 431 0.41 3.99 40.96
CA LEU A 431 -0.51 3.14 41.72
C LEU A 431 -1.62 2.55 40.87
N SER A 432 -1.74 2.98 39.61
CA SER A 432 -2.73 2.44 38.66
C SER A 432 -2.24 1.11 38.07
N THR A 433 -3.11 0.12 38.04
CA THR A 433 -2.86 -1.18 37.42
C THR A 433 -3.58 -1.31 36.07
N PHE A 434 -4.52 -0.40 35.75
CA PHE A 434 -5.06 -0.21 34.43
C PHE A 434 -5.29 1.29 34.13
N PHE A 435 -5.41 1.64 32.85
CA PHE A 435 -5.52 3.02 32.41
C PHE A 435 -6.69 3.17 31.44
N PHE A 436 -7.43 4.26 31.57
CA PHE A 436 -8.47 4.62 30.59
C PHE A 436 -7.80 5.22 29.36
N PRO A 437 -7.89 4.56 28.18
CA PRO A 437 -7.36 5.13 26.95
C PRO A 437 -8.26 6.25 26.41
N ALA A 438 -7.77 7.01 25.43
CA ALA A 438 -8.64 7.76 24.54
C ALA A 438 -9.36 6.77 23.63
N ILE A 439 -10.67 6.65 23.79
CA ILE A 439 -11.49 5.70 23.04
C ILE A 439 -11.85 6.29 21.68
N CYS A 440 -11.61 5.51 20.65
CA CYS A 440 -12.02 5.77 19.28
C CYS A 440 -12.94 4.64 18.86
N ALA A 441 -14.16 4.96 18.43
CA ALA A 441 -15.15 3.96 18.06
C ALA A 441 -15.82 4.37 16.76
N SER A 442 -16.16 3.37 15.95
CA SER A 442 -17.06 3.42 14.81
C SER A 442 -18.25 2.49 15.08
N GLU A 443 -19.07 2.21 14.06
CA GLU A 443 -20.22 1.30 14.23
C GLU A 443 -19.80 -0.15 14.58
N ARG A 444 -18.64 -0.59 14.10
CA ARG A 444 -18.18 -1.99 14.21
C ARG A 444 -16.85 -2.16 14.92
N LEU A 445 -16.08 -1.08 15.11
CA LEU A 445 -14.71 -1.15 15.60
C LEU A 445 -14.50 -0.26 16.81
N VAL A 446 -13.64 -0.70 17.73
CA VAL A 446 -13.16 0.08 18.86
C VAL A 446 -11.64 0.04 18.91
N ALA A 447 -11.03 1.20 19.06
CA ALA A 447 -9.61 1.36 19.29
C ALA A 447 -9.34 2.18 20.55
N GLY A 448 -8.24 1.90 21.22
CA GLY A 448 -7.80 2.64 22.42
C GLY A 448 -6.41 3.21 22.21
N VAL A 449 -6.23 4.53 22.43
CA VAL A 449 -4.93 5.21 22.33
C VAL A 449 -4.48 5.66 23.72
N ALA A 450 -3.28 5.26 24.11
CA ALA A 450 -2.66 5.67 25.36
C ALA A 450 -1.16 5.93 25.16
N SER A 451 -0.58 6.85 25.93
CA SER A 451 0.87 7.05 26.02
C SER A 451 1.42 6.41 27.30
N GLY A 452 2.73 6.25 27.35
CA GLY A 452 3.45 5.82 28.57
C GLY A 452 3.46 6.87 29.69
N GLY A 453 3.16 8.15 29.39
CA GLY A 453 3.30 9.29 30.29
C GLY A 453 2.13 10.28 30.27
N ALA A 454 2.45 11.57 30.51
CA ALA A 454 1.49 12.67 30.61
C ALA A 454 1.24 13.42 29.28
N GLU A 455 1.46 12.79 28.14
CA GLU A 455 1.40 13.41 26.81
C GLU A 455 -0.04 13.50 26.28
N HIS A 456 -0.89 14.24 27.01
CA HIS A 456 -2.31 14.33 26.69
C HIS A 456 -2.60 14.90 25.30
N GLU A 457 -1.82 15.87 24.84
CA GLU A 457 -1.99 16.49 23.51
C GLU A 457 -1.63 15.52 22.38
N LEU A 458 -0.54 14.76 22.56
CA LEU A 458 -0.15 13.71 21.60
C LEU A 458 -1.23 12.63 21.49
N VAL A 459 -1.74 12.15 22.63
CA VAL A 459 -2.83 11.17 22.66
C VAL A 459 -4.09 11.73 22.02
N ALA A 460 -4.43 13.00 22.26
CA ALA A 460 -5.62 13.61 21.66
C ALA A 460 -5.50 13.74 20.13
N ARG A 461 -4.33 14.12 19.61
CA ARG A 461 -4.04 14.19 18.18
C ARG A 461 -4.08 12.82 17.53
N ALA A 462 -3.40 11.84 18.11
CA ALA A 462 -3.40 10.46 17.60
C ALA A 462 -4.83 9.88 17.60
N ALA A 463 -5.60 10.09 18.66
CA ALA A 463 -6.99 9.64 18.72
C ALA A 463 -7.89 10.31 17.68
N ALA A 464 -7.61 11.55 17.27
CA ALA A 464 -8.33 12.23 16.19
C ALA A 464 -8.08 11.54 14.84
N CYS A 465 -6.82 11.23 14.52
CA CYS A 465 -6.44 10.49 13.31
C CYS A 465 -7.08 9.09 13.28
N VAL A 466 -7.03 8.38 14.41
CA VAL A 466 -7.64 7.04 14.51
C VAL A 466 -9.16 7.08 14.30
N ARG A 467 -9.86 8.08 14.84
CA ARG A 467 -11.32 8.22 14.62
C ARG A 467 -11.66 8.48 13.16
N GLU A 468 -10.83 9.25 12.46
CA GLU A 468 -11.02 9.50 11.02
C GLU A 468 -10.84 8.23 10.21
N ALA A 469 -9.73 7.51 10.44
CA ALA A 469 -9.44 6.25 9.79
C ALA A 469 -10.56 5.19 10.03
N LEU A 470 -11.10 5.12 11.26
CA LEU A 470 -12.20 4.19 11.57
C LEU A 470 -13.48 4.53 10.79
N ARG A 471 -13.79 5.83 10.57
CA ARG A 471 -14.95 6.23 9.75
C ARG A 471 -14.77 5.85 8.29
N GLU A 472 -13.56 6.05 7.73
CA GLU A 472 -13.27 5.67 6.35
C GLU A 472 -13.44 4.16 6.13
N VAL A 473 -12.97 3.34 7.08
CA VAL A 473 -13.10 1.88 7.02
C VAL A 473 -14.55 1.40 7.11
N ASP A 474 -15.41 2.07 7.89
CA ASP A 474 -16.83 1.69 8.01
C ASP A 474 -17.65 2.04 6.75
N HIS A 475 -17.25 3.05 5.98
CA HIS A 475 -17.95 3.54 4.79
C HIS A 475 -17.38 3.00 3.46
N GLY A 476 -16.25 2.29 3.48
CA GLY A 476 -15.64 1.61 2.33
C GLY A 476 -16.04 0.14 2.28
#